data_192fd41af68c42b1ff82dcb3141d2b7c
#
_entry.id   192fd41af68c42b1ff82dcb3141d2b7c
#
_cell.length_a   1.000
_cell.length_b   1.000
_cell.length_c   1.000
_cell.angle_alpha   90.00
_cell.angle_beta   90.00
_cell.angle_gamma   90.00
#
_symmetry.space_group_name_H-M   'P 1'
#
loop_
_entity.id
_entity.type
_entity.pdbx_description
1 polymer ?
#
loop_
_entity_poly.entity_id
_entity_poly.type
_entity_poly.pdbx_seq_one_letter_code
_entity_poly.pdbx_strand_id
1 'polypeptide(L)'
;MKQRFSKRTRLVSALLTLAMVFTFLPFSAFAANTEIDFNSPDFQLDFPDAEFQRFLKERCDTNHNGKLDAQELSITEMTITDDYKIKNLEGIRFFEDLEKLDCHGIGLTTLNVGKNFKLRELDCSYNQLK
;
A
#
# COMPACT_ATOMS: atom_id res chain seq x y z
N MET A 1 -37.48 -15.23 -10.63
CA MET A 1 -36.99 -15.07 -10.51
C MET A 1 -36.73 -14.83 -10.20
N LYS A 2 -36.37 -14.69 -10.15
CA LYS A 2 -35.86 -14.52 -9.79
C LYS A 2 -35.16 -14.54 -9.64
N GLN A 3 -34.72 -14.46 -9.75
CA GLN A 3 -33.85 -14.39 -9.58
C GLN A 3 -33.08 -14.22 -9.55
N ARG A 4 -33.26 -14.44 -9.83
CA ARG A 4 -32.39 -14.06 -9.77
C ARG A 4 -31.89 -13.56 -9.50
N PHE A 5 -31.74 -13.51 -9.24
CA PHE A 5 -31.03 -12.84 -8.83
C PHE A 5 -30.37 -12.87 -8.52
N SER A 6 -30.19 -13.25 -8.52
CA SER A 6 -29.46 -13.21 -8.18
C SER A 6 -28.60 -13.34 -8.12
N LYS A 7 -28.41 -13.74 -8.58
CA LYS A 7 -27.41 -13.77 -8.53
C LYS A 7 -26.58 -13.11 -8.31
N ARG A 8 -26.11 -12.99 -8.53
CA ARG A 8 -25.35 -12.26 -8.37
C ARG A 8 -25.42 -11.58 -7.47
N THR A 9 -25.63 -11.48 -7.20
CA THR A 9 -25.68 -10.88 -6.36
C THR A 9 -25.71 -11.29 -5.38
N ARG A 10 -25.76 -12.15 -5.52
CA ARG A 10 -25.64 -12.45 -4.75
C ARG A 10 -24.77 -12.82 -4.20
N LEU A 11 -24.30 -13.46 -4.73
CA LEU A 11 -23.36 -13.67 -4.23
C LEU A 11 -23.07 -13.12 -3.14
N VAL A 12 -23.12 -12.77 -3.26
CA VAL A 12 -23.17 -11.81 -2.35
C VAL A 12 -24.03 -12.10 -1.22
N SER A 13 -25.09 -12.65 -1.48
CA SER A 13 -26.05 -12.90 -0.47
C SER A 13 -25.58 -13.92 0.51
N ALA A 14 -24.91 -14.90 0.04
CA ALA A 14 -24.38 -15.87 0.96
C ALA A 14 -23.58 -15.20 2.00
N LEU A 15 -23.03 -14.14 1.63
CA LEU A 15 -22.24 -13.39 2.52
C LEU A 15 -23.04 -12.72 3.57
N LEU A 16 -24.33 -12.68 3.43
CA LEU A 16 -25.11 -12.03 4.41
C LEU A 16 -25.00 -12.63 5.76
N THR A 17 -24.98 -13.95 5.80
CA THR A 17 -24.82 -14.58 7.08
C THR A 17 -23.49 -14.25 7.66
N LEU A 18 -22.52 -14.13 6.82
CA LEU A 18 -21.24 -13.76 7.29
C LEU A 18 -21.19 -12.35 7.76
N ALA A 19 -22.06 -11.54 7.25
CA ALA A 19 -22.10 -10.16 7.67
C ALA A 19 -22.28 -10.03 9.16
N MET A 20 -22.95 -10.98 9.76
CA MET A 20 -23.12 -10.96 11.19
C MET A 20 -21.79 -11.09 11.89
N VAL A 21 -20.94 -11.89 11.32
CA VAL A 21 -19.62 -12.08 11.89
C VAL A 21 -18.80 -10.83 11.75
N PHE A 22 -18.97 -10.17 10.63
CA PHE A 22 -18.23 -8.96 10.40
C PHE A 22 -18.44 -7.90 11.45
N THR A 23 -19.59 -7.88 12.07
CA THR A 23 -19.84 -6.85 13.07
C THR A 23 -18.91 -6.98 14.25
N PHE A 24 -18.31 -8.15 14.45
CA PHE A 24 -17.38 -8.36 15.52
C PHE A 24 -15.94 -8.17 15.10
N LEU A 25 -15.68 -8.06 13.80
CA LEU A 25 -14.31 -7.87 13.35
C LEU A 25 -13.93 -6.42 13.55
N PRO A 26 -12.71 -6.18 13.97
CA PRO A 26 -12.25 -4.80 14.06
C PRO A 26 -12.17 -4.19 12.68
N PHE A 27 -12.28 -2.90 12.63
CA PHE A 27 -12.20 -2.18 11.37
C PHE A 27 -10.89 -2.51 10.65
N SER A 28 -9.83 -2.72 11.41
CA SER A 28 -8.53 -3.05 10.84
C SER A 28 -8.56 -4.35 10.07
N ALA A 29 -9.40 -5.31 10.49
CA ALA A 29 -9.49 -6.57 9.76
C ALA A 29 -10.06 -6.36 8.37
N PHE A 30 -10.96 -5.40 8.22
CA PHE A 30 -11.51 -5.07 6.92
C PHE A 30 -10.43 -4.41 6.06
N ALA A 31 -9.67 -3.51 6.65
CA ALA A 31 -8.59 -2.85 5.94
C ALA A 31 -7.49 -3.83 5.55
N ALA A 32 -7.33 -4.89 6.33
CA ALA A 32 -6.31 -5.88 6.05
C ALA A 32 -6.56 -6.67 4.77
N ASN A 33 -7.76 -6.55 4.21
CA ASN A 33 -8.06 -7.20 2.93
C ASN A 33 -7.71 -6.32 1.73
N THR A 34 -7.18 -5.15 2.00
CA THR A 34 -6.77 -4.26 0.93
C THR A 34 -5.51 -4.80 0.28
N GLU A 35 -5.51 -4.88 -1.00
CA GLU A 35 -4.30 -5.22 -1.75
C GLU A 35 -4.16 -4.23 -2.89
N ILE A 36 -2.94 -4.01 -3.32
CA ILE A 36 -2.63 -3.06 -4.38
C ILE A 36 -2.11 -3.87 -5.57
N ASP A 37 -2.91 -3.97 -6.62
CA ASP A 37 -2.58 -4.75 -7.81
C ASP A 37 -1.75 -3.87 -8.75
N PHE A 38 -0.55 -4.31 -9.11
CA PHE A 38 0.35 -3.57 -9.98
C PHE A 38 -0.20 -3.39 -11.39
N ASN A 39 -1.20 -4.19 -11.77
CA ASN A 39 -1.83 -4.10 -13.08
C ASN A 39 -3.06 -3.22 -13.07
N SER A 40 -3.45 -2.73 -11.91
CA SER A 40 -4.60 -1.84 -11.79
C SER A 40 -4.25 -0.47 -12.38
N PRO A 41 -5.15 0.17 -13.11
CA PRO A 41 -4.92 1.54 -13.55
C PRO A 41 -4.73 2.51 -12.38
N ASP A 42 -5.28 2.19 -11.22
CA ASP A 42 -5.13 3.05 -10.05
C ASP A 42 -3.71 3.02 -9.51
N PHE A 43 -2.97 1.94 -9.78
CA PHE A 43 -1.60 1.82 -9.28
C PHE A 43 -0.73 3.00 -9.73
N GLN A 44 -0.87 3.40 -10.99
CA GLN A 44 -0.07 4.51 -11.49
C GLN A 44 -0.52 5.85 -10.93
N LEU A 45 -1.79 5.95 -10.57
CA LEU A 45 -2.30 7.17 -9.96
C LEU A 45 -1.84 7.29 -8.51
N ASP A 46 -1.80 6.17 -7.81
CA ASP A 46 -1.40 6.14 -6.41
C ASP A 46 0.11 6.22 -6.23
N PHE A 47 0.87 5.71 -7.20
CA PHE A 47 2.33 5.68 -7.15
C PHE A 47 2.88 6.24 -8.47
N PRO A 48 2.85 7.55 -8.67
CA PRO A 48 3.21 8.14 -9.96
C PRO A 48 4.69 8.06 -10.32
N ASP A 49 5.57 7.82 -9.35
CA ASP A 49 7.00 7.76 -9.63
C ASP A 49 7.38 6.37 -10.11
N ALA A 50 7.89 6.26 -11.33
CA ALA A 50 8.19 4.96 -11.95
C ALA A 50 9.29 4.18 -11.20
N GLU A 51 10.24 4.89 -10.62
CA GLU A 51 11.30 4.22 -9.86
C GLU A 51 10.77 3.72 -8.52
N PHE A 52 9.83 4.44 -7.92
CA PHE A 52 9.18 3.96 -6.72
C PHE A 52 8.34 2.72 -7.04
N GLN A 53 7.63 2.72 -8.18
CA GLN A 53 6.91 1.52 -8.61
C GLN A 53 7.86 0.34 -8.78
N ARG A 54 9.04 0.58 -9.36
CA ARG A 54 10.04 -0.48 -9.54
C ARG A 54 10.50 -1.01 -8.19
N PHE A 55 10.77 -0.11 -7.24
CA PHE A 55 11.18 -0.51 -5.89
C PHE A 55 10.10 -1.38 -5.24
N LEU A 56 8.83 -0.98 -5.35
CA LEU A 56 7.74 -1.75 -4.76
C LEU A 56 7.67 -3.16 -5.35
N LYS A 57 7.81 -3.26 -6.66
CA LYS A 57 7.72 -4.55 -7.34
C LYS A 57 8.91 -5.45 -7.02
N GLU A 58 10.08 -4.88 -6.85
CA GLU A 58 11.30 -5.66 -6.67
C GLU A 58 11.59 -5.97 -5.21
N ARG A 59 11.18 -5.09 -4.31
CA ARG A 59 11.60 -5.19 -2.91
C ARG A 59 10.46 -5.38 -1.94
N CYS A 60 9.25 -4.98 -2.30
CA CYS A 60 8.12 -5.07 -1.38
C CYS A 60 7.20 -6.25 -1.72
N ASP A 61 7.08 -6.60 -3.00
CA ASP A 61 6.32 -7.79 -3.41
C ASP A 61 7.20 -9.01 -3.15
N THR A 62 7.18 -9.49 -1.93
CA THR A 62 8.09 -10.55 -1.49
C THR A 62 7.66 -11.93 -1.96
N ASN A 63 6.39 -12.12 -2.23
CA ASN A 63 5.87 -13.40 -2.71
C ASN A 63 5.73 -13.41 -4.24
N HIS A 64 6.03 -12.31 -4.91
CA HIS A 64 6.08 -12.16 -6.37
C HIS A 64 4.74 -12.49 -7.03
N ASN A 65 3.65 -12.09 -6.39
CA ASN A 65 2.32 -12.35 -6.93
C ASN A 65 1.77 -11.19 -7.76
N GLY A 66 2.55 -10.11 -7.92
CA GLY A 66 2.14 -8.95 -8.72
C GLY A 66 1.26 -7.98 -7.98
N LYS A 67 1.27 -8.04 -6.67
CA LYS A 67 0.45 -7.18 -5.81
C LYS A 67 1.22 -6.85 -4.55
N LEU A 68 0.74 -5.88 -3.80
CA LEU A 68 1.15 -5.71 -2.42
C LEU A 68 -0.05 -6.12 -1.56
N ASP A 69 0.09 -7.21 -0.85
CA ASP A 69 -0.99 -7.70 0.01
C ASP A 69 -0.88 -7.08 1.41
N ALA A 70 -1.81 -7.46 2.28
CA ALA A 70 -1.89 -6.85 3.60
C ALA A 70 -0.61 -7.04 4.41
N GLN A 71 0.07 -8.18 4.25
CA GLN A 71 1.32 -8.40 4.97
C GLN A 71 2.42 -7.49 4.48
N GLU A 72 2.51 -7.33 3.17
CA GLU A 72 3.55 -6.52 2.55
C GLU A 72 3.32 -5.04 2.82
N LEU A 73 2.06 -4.64 2.96
CA LEU A 73 1.73 -3.26 3.30
C LEU A 73 1.91 -2.96 4.79
N SER A 74 2.02 -3.98 5.63
CA SER A 74 2.12 -3.77 7.08
C SER A 74 3.56 -3.79 7.59
N ILE A 75 4.53 -3.59 6.71
CA ILE A 75 5.93 -3.51 7.14
C ILE A 75 6.13 -2.29 8.02
N THR A 76 7.03 -2.42 8.96
CA THR A 76 7.34 -1.34 9.90
C THR A 76 8.59 -0.58 9.54
N GLU A 77 9.44 -1.14 8.67
CA GLU A 77 10.67 -0.48 8.25
C GLU A 77 10.82 -0.54 6.75
N MET A 78 11.29 0.55 6.16
CA MET A 78 11.56 0.61 4.73
C MET A 78 12.86 1.36 4.51
N THR A 79 13.79 0.74 3.78
CA THR A 79 15.04 1.37 3.39
C THR A 79 15.13 1.37 1.88
N ILE A 80 15.25 2.54 1.30
CA ILE A 80 15.34 2.70 -0.15
C ILE A 80 16.75 3.15 -0.48
N THR A 81 17.43 2.35 -1.28
CA THR A 81 18.82 2.62 -1.63
C THR A 81 18.90 3.50 -2.89
N ASP A 82 20.06 4.06 -3.13
CA ASP A 82 20.28 4.98 -4.24
C ASP A 82 20.29 4.31 -5.61
N ASP A 83 20.09 3.00 -5.65
CA ASP A 83 19.85 2.29 -6.91
C ASP A 83 18.55 2.76 -7.57
N TYR A 84 17.63 3.31 -6.77
CA TYR A 84 16.35 3.79 -7.23
C TYR A 84 16.37 5.32 -7.20
N LYS A 85 16.29 5.94 -8.36
CA LYS A 85 16.37 7.40 -8.45
C LYS A 85 14.98 8.00 -8.31
N ILE A 86 14.40 7.84 -7.14
CA ILE A 86 13.02 8.22 -6.86
C ILE A 86 12.93 9.72 -6.59
N LYS A 87 12.00 10.38 -7.26
CA LYS A 87 11.79 11.81 -7.10
C LYS A 87 10.72 12.14 -6.08
N ASN A 88 9.73 11.27 -5.94
CA ASN A 88 8.73 11.44 -4.89
C ASN A 88 8.24 10.08 -4.42
N LEU A 89 7.80 10.04 -3.18
CA LEU A 89 7.29 8.82 -2.55
C LEU A 89 5.77 8.88 -2.42
N GLU A 90 5.09 9.46 -3.41
CA GLU A 90 3.63 9.47 -3.43
C GLU A 90 3.17 8.02 -3.36
N GLY A 91 2.20 7.75 -2.48
CA GLY A 91 1.76 6.38 -2.23
C GLY A 91 2.34 5.78 -0.96
N ILE A 92 3.37 6.41 -0.36
CA ILE A 92 3.94 5.90 0.90
C ILE A 92 2.86 5.81 1.99
N ARG A 93 1.77 6.55 1.84
CA ARG A 93 0.66 6.57 2.80
C ARG A 93 -0.01 5.21 2.98
N PHE A 94 0.13 4.32 2.00
CA PHE A 94 -0.47 3.00 2.10
C PHE A 94 0.27 2.08 3.08
N PHE A 95 1.48 2.45 3.47
CA PHE A 95 2.25 1.70 4.46
C PHE A 95 1.97 2.29 5.84
N GLU A 96 0.77 1.99 6.35
CA GLU A 96 0.25 2.64 7.55
C GLU A 96 0.97 2.25 8.82
N ASP A 97 1.64 1.11 8.82
CA ASP A 97 2.36 0.63 9.98
C ASP A 97 3.83 1.04 9.99
N LEU A 98 4.24 1.84 9.01
CA LEU A 98 5.63 2.23 8.86
C LEU A 98 6.09 3.07 10.05
N GLU A 99 7.13 2.60 10.74
CA GLU A 99 7.71 3.28 11.89
C GLU A 99 9.07 3.88 11.55
N LYS A 100 9.76 3.32 10.56
CA LYS A 100 11.08 3.78 10.20
C LYS A 100 11.22 3.84 8.69
N LEU A 101 11.64 4.99 8.19
CA LEU A 101 11.84 5.20 6.76
C LEU A 101 13.22 5.80 6.55
N ASP A 102 14.04 5.09 5.79
CA ASP A 102 15.34 5.57 5.35
C ASP A 102 15.27 5.75 3.83
N CYS A 103 15.31 6.98 3.40
CA CYS A 103 15.28 7.33 1.99
C CYS A 103 16.35 8.39 1.68
N HIS A 104 17.49 8.29 2.37
CA HIS A 104 18.54 9.26 2.17
C HIS A 104 19.18 9.10 0.79
N GLY A 105 19.57 10.21 0.19
CA GLY A 105 20.40 10.20 -1.01
C GLY A 105 19.79 9.66 -2.28
N ILE A 106 18.46 9.47 -2.34
CA ILE A 106 17.84 8.86 -3.51
C ILE A 106 17.38 9.86 -4.57
N GLY A 107 17.49 11.14 -4.28
CA GLY A 107 17.15 12.18 -5.24
C GLY A 107 15.76 12.77 -5.08
N LEU A 108 15.16 12.60 -3.90
CA LEU A 108 13.82 13.13 -3.65
C LEU A 108 13.76 14.63 -3.80
N THR A 109 12.72 15.10 -4.47
CA THR A 109 12.44 16.52 -4.56
C THR A 109 11.26 16.92 -3.68
N THR A 110 10.40 15.97 -3.35
CA THR A 110 9.29 16.20 -2.43
C THR A 110 9.12 14.96 -1.56
N LEU A 111 8.57 15.16 -0.37
CA LEU A 111 8.29 14.06 0.55
C LEU A 111 7.10 14.45 1.41
N ASN A 112 6.10 13.59 1.46
CA ASN A 112 4.95 13.79 2.32
C ASN A 112 4.68 12.50 3.08
N VAL A 113 5.00 12.49 4.36
CA VAL A 113 4.74 11.37 5.25
C VAL A 113 3.62 11.68 6.25
N GLY A 114 2.81 12.69 5.93
CA GLY A 114 1.77 13.17 6.85
C GLY A 114 0.70 12.15 7.19
N LYS A 115 0.58 11.07 6.43
CA LYS A 115 -0.38 10.01 6.73
C LYS A 115 0.28 8.78 7.38
N ASN A 116 1.59 8.80 7.54
CA ASN A 116 2.29 7.70 8.18
C ASN A 116 2.39 8.01 9.68
N PHE A 117 1.25 7.84 10.36
CA PHE A 117 1.09 8.30 11.73
C PHE A 117 1.95 7.56 12.75
N LYS A 118 2.45 6.39 12.38
CA LYS A 118 3.29 5.60 13.27
C LYS A 118 4.78 5.87 13.07
N LEU A 119 5.12 6.71 12.09
CA LEU A 119 6.52 6.96 11.76
C LEU A 119 7.24 7.65 12.91
N ARG A 120 8.36 7.07 13.32
CA ARG A 120 9.15 7.53 14.47
C ARG A 120 10.57 7.88 14.07
N GLU A 121 11.09 7.26 13.01
CA GLU A 121 12.43 7.54 12.51
C GLU A 121 12.36 7.82 11.03
N LEU A 122 12.97 8.92 10.62
CA LEU A 122 12.98 9.32 9.22
C LEU A 122 14.35 9.87 8.87
N ASP A 123 15.02 9.23 7.92
CA ASP A 123 16.24 9.78 7.35
C ASP A 123 15.94 10.13 5.89
N CYS A 124 15.79 11.40 5.62
CA CYS A 124 15.61 11.90 4.26
C CYS A 124 16.75 12.86 3.89
N SER A 125 17.92 12.68 4.50
CA SER A 125 19.07 13.53 4.26
C SER A 125 19.63 13.29 2.85
N TYR A 126 20.48 14.21 2.41
CA TYR A 126 21.16 14.12 1.11
C TYR A 126 20.20 14.03 -0.07
N ASN A 127 19.01 14.60 0.07
CA ASN A 127 18.03 14.71 -1.02
C ASN A 127 17.96 16.16 -1.50
N GLN A 128 17.04 16.43 -2.42
CA GLN A 128 16.88 17.76 -3.00
C GLN A 128 15.52 18.33 -2.65
N LEU A 129 15.09 18.10 -1.41
CA LEU A 129 13.78 18.54 -0.94
C LEU A 129 13.69 20.06 -0.94
N LYS A 130 12.51 20.57 -1.31
CA LYS A 130 12.25 22.00 -1.41
C LYS A 130 11.20 22.46 -0.45
#